data_f76496d93e0bac4e4b8cbc29d9291945
#
_entry.id   f76496d93e0bac4e4b8cbc29d9291945
#
_cell.length_a   1.000
_cell.length_b   1.000
_cell.length_c   1.000
_cell.angle_alpha   90.00
_cell.angle_beta   90.00
_cell.angle_gamma   90.00
#
_symmetry.space_group_name_H-M   'P 1'
#
loop_
_entity.id
_entity.type
_entity.pdbx_description
1 polymer ?
#
loop_
_entity_poly.entity_id
_entity_poly.type
_entity_poly.pdbx_seq_one_letter_code
_entity_poly.pdbx_strand_id
1 'polypeptide(L)'
;MARQWPMLQDSYTLTSGFGPRWGTHHSGLDFGAADGTPFYACAGGTVQYIGSAQGYGQWIVIDHPDSEGGGCTEYGHMWDAFSTGLKVGDWVHAGQLIGYVGSNGESTGPHLHLGVHEYDYSSRLVDPEEWLRGCPHPLPYNTVPNNVTGTIFGVDVSEHQDGMSLVAAVNEGIDFAIIRTSDGTYQDRTYRSHVDDARAAGLVSAAYCYLRNPNEGTTIQQQVGAALEVMGDSHRLPMWLDCETDAGLTEDHIWEAKRLFEMMGVRVPGVYTYVPWWEQRIHGGEPDSHRFGAMWVAAYGDNPHGAPRLLYGGNSHPQWDYPLGNQKPAIWQFGSNARVAGYDVDINAYRGTRAELEHLFTGGMPAPMTKDEGESQMLRWILDQLVGPEWEGDKPKFSGWKQTEGKTLTDYIADKLRLLPEIARTVATLPERLDRIEKLLNAGSENQRLGEASKPSQKEAE
;
A
#
# COMPACT_ATOMS: atom_id res chain seq x y z
N MET A 1 2.92 30.22 14.77
CA MET A 1 1.56 30.52 15.21
C MET A 1 0.63 29.58 14.51
N ALA A 2 0.15 28.65 15.16
CA ALA A 2 -0.63 27.70 14.42
C ALA A 2 -1.94 27.36 15.10
N ARG A 3 -2.79 28.36 15.34
CA ARG A 3 -4.20 28.07 15.58
C ARG A 3 -4.89 27.77 14.26
N GLN A 4 -5.82 26.83 14.30
CA GLN A 4 -6.69 26.49 13.18
C GLN A 4 -8.08 26.07 13.67
N TRP A 5 -9.05 26.04 12.79
CA TRP A 5 -10.36 25.47 13.06
C TRP A 5 -10.24 23.97 13.34
N PRO A 6 -11.13 23.38 14.18
CA PRO A 6 -11.02 21.97 14.54
C PRO A 6 -11.45 21.00 13.44
N MET A 7 -12.14 21.47 12.41
CA MET A 7 -12.71 20.60 11.37
C MET A 7 -12.50 21.17 9.96
N LEU A 8 -12.52 20.32 8.96
CA LEU A 8 -12.47 20.73 7.56
C LEU A 8 -13.64 21.65 7.22
N GLN A 9 -13.41 22.69 6.42
CA GLN A 9 -14.38 23.75 6.14
C GLN A 9 -15.75 23.24 5.65
N ASP A 10 -15.75 22.17 4.83
CA ASP A 10 -16.98 21.63 4.22
C ASP A 10 -17.51 20.38 4.94
N SER A 11 -16.94 20.01 6.10
CA SER A 11 -17.33 18.80 6.84
C SER A 11 -18.36 19.03 7.93
N TYR A 12 -18.75 20.28 8.20
CA TYR A 12 -19.66 20.64 9.31
C TYR A 12 -20.52 21.86 8.97
N THR A 13 -21.52 22.09 9.84
CA THR A 13 -22.24 23.34 9.91
C THR A 13 -22.24 23.82 11.36
N LEU A 14 -22.10 25.14 11.62
CA LEU A 14 -22.26 25.69 12.97
C LEU A 14 -23.72 25.60 13.37
N THR A 15 -24.00 24.86 14.44
CA THR A 15 -25.37 24.59 14.90
C THR A 15 -25.73 25.38 16.15
N SER A 16 -24.76 25.79 16.98
CA SER A 16 -24.99 26.63 18.15
C SER A 16 -23.72 27.42 18.51
N GLY A 17 -23.85 28.73 18.65
CA GLY A 17 -22.78 29.64 19.06
C GLY A 17 -22.60 29.71 20.58
N PHE A 18 -21.51 30.32 21.00
CA PHE A 18 -21.18 30.65 22.39
C PHE A 18 -22.15 31.72 22.94
N GLY A 19 -22.53 31.60 24.21
CA GLY A 19 -23.27 32.64 24.92
C GLY A 19 -24.70 32.26 25.35
N PRO A 20 -25.56 33.27 25.68
CA PRO A 20 -26.91 33.01 26.20
C PRO A 20 -27.82 32.34 25.19
N ARG A 21 -28.44 31.21 25.57
CA ARG A 21 -29.48 30.54 24.78
C ARG A 21 -30.55 29.89 25.70
N TRP A 22 -31.83 30.05 25.35
CA TRP A 22 -32.99 29.40 26.05
C TRP A 22 -32.96 29.46 27.56
N GLY A 23 -32.47 30.59 28.14
CA GLY A 23 -32.40 30.79 29.59
C GLY A 23 -31.18 30.14 30.28
N THR A 24 -30.26 29.57 29.53
CA THR A 24 -28.95 29.03 29.95
C THR A 24 -27.80 29.70 29.19
N HIS A 25 -26.57 29.36 29.49
CA HIS A 25 -25.40 29.85 28.80
C HIS A 25 -24.69 28.66 28.10
N HIS A 26 -24.44 28.76 26.81
CA HIS A 26 -23.66 27.79 26.06
C HIS A 26 -22.17 28.10 26.20
N SER A 27 -21.40 27.15 26.70
CA SER A 27 -19.98 27.32 27.06
C SER A 27 -19.02 27.22 25.89
N GLY A 28 -19.49 26.87 24.66
CA GLY A 28 -18.64 26.62 23.52
C GLY A 28 -19.33 26.90 22.18
N LEU A 29 -18.77 26.31 21.13
CA LEU A 29 -19.25 26.37 19.77
C LEU A 29 -19.54 24.94 19.28
N ASP A 30 -20.73 24.71 18.69
CA ASP A 30 -21.16 23.39 18.25
C ASP A 30 -21.03 23.25 16.73
N PHE A 31 -20.31 22.24 16.30
CA PHE A 31 -20.06 21.86 14.92
C PHE A 31 -20.90 20.64 14.58
N GLY A 32 -22.09 20.83 14.01
CA GLY A 32 -22.95 19.74 13.55
C GLY A 32 -22.30 19.02 12.33
N ALA A 33 -22.06 17.74 12.46
CA ALA A 33 -21.45 16.91 11.41
C ALA A 33 -21.92 15.46 11.55
N ALA A 34 -21.68 14.64 10.51
CA ALA A 34 -21.99 13.22 10.57
C ALA A 34 -21.20 12.53 11.69
N ASP A 35 -21.81 11.51 12.30
CA ASP A 35 -21.13 10.64 13.27
C ASP A 35 -19.86 10.05 12.69
N GLY A 36 -18.75 10.05 13.45
CA GLY A 36 -17.44 9.58 12.97
C GLY A 36 -16.65 10.59 12.12
N THR A 37 -17.17 11.82 11.88
CA THR A 37 -16.38 12.87 11.20
C THR A 37 -15.14 13.22 12.02
N PRO A 38 -13.92 13.24 11.43
CA PRO A 38 -12.70 13.55 12.17
C PRO A 38 -12.64 15.01 12.59
N PHE A 39 -12.05 15.27 13.77
CA PHE A 39 -11.69 16.62 14.20
C PHE A 39 -10.27 16.66 14.77
N TYR A 40 -9.70 17.86 14.79
CA TYR A 40 -8.27 18.10 14.94
C TYR A 40 -8.00 19.11 16.05
N ALA A 41 -6.80 19.03 16.67
CA ALA A 41 -6.36 20.01 17.67
C ALA A 41 -6.29 21.43 17.09
N CYS A 42 -6.90 22.39 17.75
CA CYS A 42 -6.91 23.79 17.31
C CYS A 42 -5.55 24.46 17.38
N ALA A 43 -4.65 23.99 18.26
CA ALA A 43 -3.28 24.49 18.42
C ALA A 43 -2.39 23.38 18.99
N GLY A 44 -1.05 23.57 18.94
CA GLY A 44 -0.12 22.67 19.61
C GLY A 44 -0.27 22.76 21.14
N GLY A 45 -0.18 21.62 21.86
CA GLY A 45 -0.36 21.62 23.30
C GLY A 45 -0.27 20.25 23.93
N THR A 46 -0.43 20.23 25.27
CA THR A 46 -0.38 19.00 26.06
C THR A 46 -1.79 18.54 26.44
N VAL A 47 -2.10 17.27 26.24
CA VAL A 47 -3.36 16.66 26.71
C VAL A 47 -3.40 16.72 28.24
N GLN A 48 -4.29 17.56 28.77
CA GLN A 48 -4.44 17.77 30.22
C GLN A 48 -5.47 16.81 30.83
N TYR A 49 -6.58 16.57 30.12
CA TYR A 49 -7.61 15.61 30.51
C TYR A 49 -8.09 14.85 29.29
N ILE A 50 -8.45 13.57 29.50
CA ILE A 50 -9.02 12.71 28.47
C ILE A 50 -9.88 11.63 29.12
N GLY A 51 -11.04 11.30 28.56
CA GLY A 51 -11.94 10.27 29.03
C GLY A 51 -13.34 10.77 29.31
N SER A 52 -13.99 10.24 30.35
CA SER A 52 -15.40 10.59 30.69
C SER A 52 -15.51 11.91 31.44
N ALA A 53 -16.48 12.76 31.03
CA ALA A 53 -16.81 14.02 31.69
C ALA A 53 -18.32 14.22 31.76
N GLN A 54 -18.78 14.83 32.86
CA GLN A 54 -20.19 15.12 33.05
C GLN A 54 -20.68 16.11 31.98
N GLY A 55 -21.82 15.83 31.37
CA GLY A 55 -22.39 16.62 30.29
C GLY A 55 -21.75 16.31 28.91
N TYR A 56 -20.43 16.17 28.80
CA TYR A 56 -19.70 15.95 27.56
C TYR A 56 -19.69 14.48 27.12
N GLY A 57 -20.03 13.52 28.00
CA GLY A 57 -19.86 12.09 27.73
C GLY A 57 -18.40 11.69 27.74
N GLN A 58 -17.76 11.73 26.60
CA GLN A 58 -16.31 11.59 26.46
C GLN A 58 -15.72 12.88 25.91
N TRP A 59 -14.53 13.27 26.41
CA TRP A 59 -13.91 14.54 26.07
C TRP A 59 -12.37 14.47 26.03
N ILE A 60 -11.76 15.48 25.42
CA ILE A 60 -10.32 15.76 25.49
C ILE A 60 -10.15 17.25 25.85
N VAL A 61 -9.17 17.54 26.70
CA VAL A 61 -8.78 18.92 27.06
C VAL A 61 -7.30 19.08 26.76
N ILE A 62 -6.93 20.14 26.02
CA ILE A 62 -5.57 20.43 25.60
C ILE A 62 -5.16 21.81 26.12
N ASP A 63 -4.05 21.87 26.84
CA ASP A 63 -3.42 23.09 27.32
C ASP A 63 -2.37 23.58 26.33
N HIS A 64 -2.51 24.81 25.83
CA HIS A 64 -1.69 25.41 24.80
C HIS A 64 -0.73 26.43 25.38
N PRO A 65 0.61 26.25 25.27
CA PRO A 65 1.56 27.26 25.72
C PRO A 65 1.47 28.54 24.88
N ASP A 66 1.94 29.66 25.42
CA ASP A 66 1.94 30.96 24.72
C ASP A 66 2.63 30.91 23.35
N SER A 67 3.65 30.05 23.18
CA SER A 67 4.33 29.84 21.91
C SER A 67 3.42 29.25 20.82
N GLU A 68 2.38 28.53 21.21
CA GLU A 68 1.34 27.93 20.34
C GLU A 68 0.04 28.76 20.28
N GLY A 69 0.06 29.93 20.91
CA GLY A 69 -1.06 30.87 20.90
C GLY A 69 -1.81 30.97 22.22
N GLY A 70 -1.45 30.19 23.24
CA GLY A 70 -2.03 30.19 24.56
C GLY A 70 -3.49 29.73 24.62
N GLY A 71 -4.01 29.60 25.85
CA GLY A 71 -5.37 29.14 26.12
C GLY A 71 -5.45 27.64 26.33
N CYS A 72 -6.68 27.16 26.57
CA CYS A 72 -6.94 25.75 26.73
C CYS A 72 -8.21 25.40 25.96
N THR A 73 -8.22 24.30 25.23
CA THR A 73 -9.37 23.87 24.44
C THR A 73 -9.95 22.57 24.96
N GLU A 74 -11.28 22.46 24.96
CA GLU A 74 -12.02 21.24 25.29
C GLU A 74 -12.88 20.79 24.13
N TYR A 75 -12.87 19.48 23.87
CA TYR A 75 -13.54 18.82 22.75
C TYR A 75 -14.49 17.77 23.32
N GLY A 76 -15.78 17.89 23.11
CA GLY A 76 -16.80 17.04 23.73
C GLY A 76 -17.63 16.20 22.78
N HIS A 77 -18.42 15.31 23.36
CA HIS A 77 -19.44 14.44 22.76
C HIS A 77 -18.95 13.29 21.89
N MET A 78 -17.64 12.98 21.87
CA MET A 78 -17.15 11.81 21.19
C MET A 78 -17.61 10.50 21.87
N TRP A 79 -17.68 9.40 21.10
CA TRP A 79 -18.03 8.09 21.65
C TRP A 79 -16.87 7.47 22.43
N ASP A 80 -15.65 7.65 21.95
CA ASP A 80 -14.43 7.15 22.56
C ASP A 80 -13.31 8.19 22.42
N ALA A 81 -12.92 8.80 23.55
CA ALA A 81 -11.84 9.79 23.60
C ALA A 81 -10.47 9.17 23.35
N PHE A 82 -10.32 7.87 23.55
CA PHE A 82 -9.05 7.14 23.36
C PHE A 82 -8.90 6.55 21.96
N SER A 83 -9.84 6.77 21.06
CA SER A 83 -9.84 6.20 19.70
C SER A 83 -8.59 6.53 18.86
N THR A 84 -7.90 7.63 19.20
CA THR A 84 -6.64 8.06 18.56
C THR A 84 -5.38 7.63 19.32
N GLY A 85 -5.53 6.87 20.42
CA GLY A 85 -4.42 6.41 21.26
C GLY A 85 -3.84 7.47 22.20
N LEU A 86 -4.41 8.68 22.25
CA LEU A 86 -3.98 9.76 23.13
C LEU A 86 -4.19 9.44 24.59
N LYS A 87 -3.33 9.98 25.46
CA LYS A 87 -3.39 9.90 26.91
C LYS A 87 -2.94 11.22 27.56
N VAL A 88 -3.25 11.39 28.83
CA VAL A 88 -2.80 12.56 29.61
C VAL A 88 -1.27 12.67 29.55
N GLY A 89 -0.79 13.89 29.27
CA GLY A 89 0.62 14.22 29.14
C GLY A 89 1.19 14.13 27.72
N ASP A 90 0.44 13.57 26.76
CA ASP A 90 0.87 13.54 25.37
C ASP A 90 0.86 14.95 24.77
N TRP A 91 1.86 15.26 23.95
CA TRP A 91 1.88 16.47 23.16
C TRP A 91 1.15 16.25 21.83
N VAL A 92 0.30 17.19 21.44
CA VAL A 92 -0.35 17.24 20.14
C VAL A 92 0.09 18.48 19.36
N HIS A 93 0.13 18.37 18.05
CA HIS A 93 0.40 19.50 17.15
C HIS A 93 -0.93 20.12 16.65
N ALA A 94 -0.89 21.42 16.29
CA ALA A 94 -2.01 22.02 15.57
C ALA A 94 -2.33 21.20 14.32
N GLY A 95 -3.61 20.84 14.12
CA GLY A 95 -4.02 19.98 13.01
C GLY A 95 -3.82 18.49 13.21
N GLN A 96 -3.32 18.06 14.33
CA GLN A 96 -3.29 16.64 14.66
C GLN A 96 -4.70 16.11 14.89
N LEU A 97 -5.04 14.96 14.29
CA LEU A 97 -6.28 14.25 14.58
C LEU A 97 -6.32 13.87 16.07
N ILE A 98 -7.39 14.28 16.77
CA ILE A 98 -7.54 14.00 18.18
C ILE A 98 -8.84 13.29 18.55
N GLY A 99 -9.78 13.14 17.60
CA GLY A 99 -11.02 12.43 17.85
C GLY A 99 -11.98 12.45 16.66
N TYR A 100 -13.14 11.88 16.92
CA TYR A 100 -14.22 11.77 15.95
C TYR A 100 -15.53 12.26 16.57
N VAL A 101 -16.33 12.93 15.75
CA VAL A 101 -17.67 13.42 16.14
C VAL A 101 -18.53 12.25 16.62
N GLY A 102 -19.19 12.45 17.72
CA GLY A 102 -20.16 11.54 18.31
C GLY A 102 -21.41 12.29 18.79
N SER A 103 -22.19 11.66 19.65
CA SER A 103 -23.39 12.23 20.30
C SER A 103 -23.51 11.73 21.74
N ASN A 104 -22.39 11.60 22.44
CA ASN A 104 -22.31 11.08 23.79
C ASN A 104 -22.61 12.19 24.83
N GLY A 105 -23.14 11.83 25.99
CA GLY A 105 -23.49 12.78 27.06
C GLY A 105 -24.77 13.60 26.78
N GLU A 106 -24.79 14.88 27.16
CA GLU A 106 -25.93 15.78 26.97
C GLU A 106 -25.95 16.37 25.56
N SER A 107 -26.21 15.54 24.57
CA SER A 107 -26.19 15.85 23.13
C SER A 107 -27.57 15.61 22.52
N THR A 108 -27.99 16.47 21.58
CA THR A 108 -29.25 16.33 20.83
C THR A 108 -29.05 15.71 19.44
N GLY A 109 -27.82 15.41 19.03
CA GLY A 109 -27.45 14.80 17.75
C GLY A 109 -25.95 14.91 17.51
N PRO A 110 -25.41 14.26 16.49
CA PRO A 110 -23.99 14.22 16.25
C PRO A 110 -23.40 15.62 16.02
N HIS A 111 -22.46 16.02 16.87
CA HIS A 111 -21.69 17.26 16.76
C HIS A 111 -20.42 17.23 17.61
N LEU A 112 -19.44 18.04 17.23
CA LEU A 112 -18.32 18.40 18.10
C LEU A 112 -18.73 19.65 18.91
N HIS A 113 -18.61 19.59 20.21
CA HIS A 113 -18.61 20.76 21.08
C HIS A 113 -17.17 21.22 21.32
N LEU A 114 -16.85 22.46 20.99
CA LEU A 114 -15.54 23.09 21.25
C LEU A 114 -15.73 24.19 22.31
N GLY A 115 -15.10 24.01 23.46
CA GLY A 115 -14.94 25.09 24.47
C GLY A 115 -13.50 25.65 24.40
N VAL A 116 -13.34 26.93 24.71
CA VAL A 116 -12.06 27.61 24.81
C VAL A 116 -11.93 28.38 26.09
N HIS A 117 -10.89 28.11 26.86
CA HIS A 117 -10.53 28.87 28.08
C HIS A 117 -9.40 29.86 27.74
N GLU A 118 -9.46 31.05 28.38
CA GLU A 118 -8.61 32.18 28.03
C GLU A 118 -7.10 31.90 28.23
N TYR A 119 -6.74 31.18 29.30
CA TYR A 119 -5.35 30.88 29.67
C TYR A 119 -5.13 29.39 29.96
N ASP A 120 -5.82 28.86 30.96
CA ASP A 120 -5.78 27.47 31.40
C ASP A 120 -7.21 26.97 31.67
N TYR A 121 -7.37 25.69 31.98
CA TYR A 121 -8.68 25.08 32.20
C TYR A 121 -9.50 25.73 33.36
N SER A 122 -8.84 26.38 34.30
CA SER A 122 -9.49 27.08 35.43
C SER A 122 -9.94 28.51 35.12
N SER A 123 -9.50 29.04 33.97
CA SER A 123 -9.83 30.40 33.56
C SER A 123 -11.25 30.50 32.95
N ARG A 124 -11.68 31.73 32.64
CA ARG A 124 -12.99 31.93 32.03
C ARG A 124 -13.04 31.37 30.60
N LEU A 125 -14.19 30.89 30.21
CA LEU A 125 -14.51 30.55 28.84
C LEU A 125 -14.61 31.81 27.97
N VAL A 126 -14.11 31.72 26.75
CA VAL A 126 -14.16 32.75 25.73
C VAL A 126 -14.86 32.21 24.49
N ASP A 127 -15.37 33.11 23.64
CA ASP A 127 -16.04 32.72 22.41
C ASP A 127 -15.06 32.04 21.44
N PRO A 128 -15.27 30.74 21.15
CA PRO A 128 -14.37 30.02 20.23
C PRO A 128 -14.34 30.58 18.81
N GLU A 129 -15.46 31.16 18.33
CA GLU A 129 -15.51 31.76 17.00
C GLU A 129 -14.62 33.01 16.93
N GLU A 130 -14.60 33.81 17.98
CA GLU A 130 -13.70 34.97 18.11
C GLU A 130 -12.24 34.53 18.26
N TRP A 131 -12.00 33.47 19.07
CA TRP A 131 -10.64 32.94 19.30
C TRP A 131 -10.03 32.34 18.03
N LEU A 132 -10.85 31.76 17.14
CA LEU A 132 -10.47 31.18 15.85
C LEU A 132 -10.56 32.16 14.66
N ARG A 133 -10.96 33.41 14.90
CA ARG A 133 -11.15 34.39 13.84
C ARG A 133 -9.88 34.60 13.02
N GLY A 134 -9.98 34.40 11.69
CA GLY A 134 -8.87 34.53 10.77
C GLY A 134 -7.89 33.35 10.77
N CYS A 135 -8.15 32.32 11.55
CA CYS A 135 -7.39 31.09 11.51
C CYS A 135 -7.78 30.24 10.29
N PRO A 136 -6.85 29.49 9.69
CA PRO A 136 -7.17 28.58 8.59
C PRO A 136 -8.01 27.40 9.11
N HIS A 137 -8.74 26.75 8.22
CA HIS A 137 -9.27 25.40 8.47
C HIS A 137 -8.16 24.37 8.25
N PRO A 138 -8.25 23.19 8.86
CA PRO A 138 -7.44 22.06 8.45
C PRO A 138 -7.63 21.88 6.95
N LEU A 139 -6.54 21.64 6.24
CA LEU A 139 -6.66 21.27 4.84
C LEU A 139 -7.14 19.82 4.75
N PRO A 140 -8.08 19.50 3.84
CA PRO A 140 -8.30 18.12 3.49
C PRO A 140 -6.94 17.50 3.15
N TYR A 141 -6.64 16.35 3.69
CA TYR A 141 -5.35 15.66 3.46
C TYR A 141 -4.98 15.57 1.97
N ASN A 142 -5.98 15.59 1.09
CA ASN A 142 -5.83 15.59 -0.38
C ASN A 142 -5.59 16.97 -1.02
N THR A 143 -5.50 18.06 -0.26
CA THR A 143 -5.28 19.43 -0.78
C THR A 143 -3.92 20.04 -0.41
N VAL A 144 -2.94 19.21 -0.01
CA VAL A 144 -1.55 19.67 -0.15
C VAL A 144 -1.36 19.96 -1.64
N PRO A 145 -0.99 21.19 -2.03
CA PRO A 145 -0.82 21.51 -3.44
C PRO A 145 0.13 20.48 -4.06
N ASN A 146 -0.30 19.81 -5.13
CA ASN A 146 0.49 18.82 -5.87
C ASN A 146 1.83 19.36 -6.44
N ASN A 147 2.21 20.58 -6.08
CA ASN A 147 3.36 21.32 -6.59
C ASN A 147 4.43 21.67 -5.53
N VAL A 148 4.43 21.07 -4.35
CA VAL A 148 5.58 21.22 -3.46
C VAL A 148 6.66 20.27 -3.97
N THR A 149 7.55 20.78 -4.79
CA THR A 149 8.82 20.12 -5.14
C THR A 149 9.62 19.97 -3.84
N GLY A 150 9.65 18.77 -3.29
CA GLY A 150 10.29 18.51 -2.01
C GLY A 150 10.57 17.03 -1.82
N THR A 151 10.92 16.68 -0.61
CA THR A 151 11.02 15.29 -0.17
C THR A 151 9.77 14.95 0.62
N ILE A 152 9.14 13.83 0.28
CA ILE A 152 8.06 13.22 1.05
C ILE A 152 8.58 11.98 1.77
N PHE A 153 8.08 11.72 2.97
CA PHE A 153 8.53 10.62 3.82
C PHE A 153 7.46 9.53 3.87
N GLY A 154 7.91 8.29 3.99
CA GLY A 154 7.04 7.14 4.15
C GLY A 154 7.63 6.11 5.08
N VAL A 155 6.78 5.23 5.55
CA VAL A 155 7.18 4.07 6.36
C VAL A 155 6.96 2.79 5.57
N ASP A 156 7.77 1.77 5.84
CA ASP A 156 7.35 0.42 5.51
C ASP A 156 7.05 -0.35 6.80
N VAL A 157 5.97 -1.11 6.75
CA VAL A 157 5.37 -1.73 7.94
C VAL A 157 4.98 -3.18 7.68
N SER A 158 4.99 -3.94 8.75
CA SER A 158 4.63 -5.36 8.80
C SER A 158 3.97 -5.67 10.13
N GLU A 159 3.80 -6.95 10.45
CA GLU A 159 3.32 -7.37 11.78
C GLU A 159 4.20 -6.93 12.95
N HIS A 160 5.45 -6.50 12.68
CA HIS A 160 6.32 -5.91 13.71
C HIS A 160 5.80 -4.56 14.20
N GLN A 161 4.97 -3.89 13.43
CA GLN A 161 4.26 -2.66 13.77
C GLN A 161 2.77 -2.90 14.06
N ASP A 162 2.41 -4.10 14.54
CA ASP A 162 1.02 -4.42 14.91
C ASP A 162 0.48 -3.42 15.93
N GLY A 163 -0.68 -2.81 15.63
CA GLY A 163 -1.30 -1.76 16.45
C GLY A 163 -0.78 -0.35 16.20
N MET A 164 0.21 -0.14 15.31
CA MET A 164 0.63 1.20 14.90
C MET A 164 -0.49 1.90 14.12
N SER A 165 -0.80 3.15 14.47
CA SER A 165 -1.76 3.96 13.71
C SER A 165 -1.06 4.72 12.59
N LEU A 166 -1.40 4.41 11.34
CA LEU A 166 -0.93 5.15 10.18
C LEU A 166 -1.62 6.52 10.06
N VAL A 167 -2.82 6.65 10.62
CA VAL A 167 -3.47 7.97 10.79
C VAL A 167 -2.63 8.88 11.70
N ALA A 168 -2.08 8.35 12.79
CA ALA A 168 -1.16 9.11 13.65
C ALA A 168 0.15 9.44 12.92
N ALA A 169 0.69 8.50 12.12
CA ALA A 169 1.93 8.71 11.36
C ALA A 169 1.83 9.89 10.38
N VAL A 170 0.67 10.09 9.75
CA VAL A 170 0.41 11.25 8.89
C VAL A 170 0.66 12.57 9.62
N ASN A 171 0.21 12.69 10.87
CA ASN A 171 0.39 13.89 11.67
C ASN A 171 1.86 14.17 12.01
N GLU A 172 2.72 13.16 11.90
CA GLU A 172 4.17 13.26 12.07
C GLU A 172 4.91 13.46 10.74
N GLY A 173 4.16 13.68 9.64
CA GLY A 173 4.69 14.03 8.32
C GLY A 173 5.01 12.83 7.44
N ILE A 174 4.32 11.71 7.63
CA ILE A 174 4.36 10.56 6.75
C ILE A 174 3.30 10.71 5.65
N ASP A 175 3.73 10.56 4.40
CA ASP A 175 2.93 10.75 3.20
C ASP A 175 2.61 9.44 2.47
N PHE A 176 3.38 8.37 2.72
CA PHE A 176 3.18 7.09 2.07
C PHE A 176 3.52 5.90 2.99
N ALA A 177 2.94 4.75 2.66
CA ALA A 177 3.24 3.49 3.35
C ALA A 177 3.45 2.35 2.35
N ILE A 178 4.44 1.49 2.62
CA ILE A 178 4.67 0.26 1.88
C ILE A 178 4.47 -0.90 2.86
N ILE A 179 3.50 -1.80 2.59
CA ILE A 179 2.93 -2.71 3.58
C ILE A 179 3.26 -4.16 3.20
N ARG A 180 3.86 -4.93 4.12
CA ARG A 180 4.23 -6.32 3.86
C ARG A 180 3.01 -7.21 3.65
N THR A 181 3.00 -7.95 2.53
CA THR A 181 2.03 -9.03 2.30
C THR A 181 2.51 -10.35 2.86
N SER A 182 3.77 -10.70 2.59
CA SER A 182 4.30 -12.02 2.92
C SER A 182 5.83 -12.03 3.03
N ASP A 183 6.34 -13.05 3.72
CA ASP A 183 7.73 -13.48 3.71
C ASP A 183 7.77 -14.91 3.14
N GLY A 184 8.20 -15.06 1.90
CA GLY A 184 7.99 -16.29 1.17
C GLY A 184 6.50 -16.65 1.12
N THR A 185 6.13 -17.81 1.70
CA THR A 185 4.72 -18.22 1.82
C THR A 185 4.07 -17.88 3.17
N TYR A 186 4.82 -17.30 4.10
CA TYR A 186 4.25 -16.79 5.34
C TYR A 186 3.45 -15.53 5.05
N GLN A 187 2.17 -15.52 5.41
CA GLN A 187 1.25 -14.39 5.20
C GLN A 187 1.28 -13.45 6.40
N ASP A 188 1.51 -12.17 6.15
CA ASP A 188 1.49 -11.15 7.20
C ASP A 188 0.06 -10.92 7.70
N ARG A 189 -0.16 -11.19 8.98
CA ARG A 189 -1.49 -11.12 9.62
C ARG A 189 -2.03 -9.70 9.73
N THR A 190 -1.16 -8.68 9.66
CA THR A 190 -1.54 -7.27 9.81
C THR A 190 -1.74 -6.55 8.47
N TYR A 191 -1.44 -7.21 7.35
CA TYR A 191 -1.52 -6.58 6.02
C TYR A 191 -2.83 -5.83 5.80
N ARG A 192 -3.97 -6.50 5.99
CA ARG A 192 -5.28 -5.90 5.69
C ARG A 192 -5.61 -4.73 6.62
N SER A 193 -5.32 -4.85 7.92
CA SER A 193 -5.55 -3.77 8.88
C SER A 193 -4.68 -2.55 8.58
N HIS A 194 -3.41 -2.73 8.22
CA HIS A 194 -2.54 -1.64 7.79
C HIS A 194 -3.02 -0.98 6.48
N VAL A 195 -3.51 -1.78 5.51
CA VAL A 195 -4.09 -1.20 4.28
C VAL A 195 -5.33 -0.38 4.56
N ASP A 196 -6.22 -0.84 5.45
CA ASP A 196 -7.43 -0.09 5.82
C ASP A 196 -7.07 1.19 6.56
N ASP A 197 -6.11 1.14 7.48
CA ASP A 197 -5.62 2.32 8.22
C ASP A 197 -4.91 3.31 7.27
N ALA A 198 -4.08 2.83 6.35
CA ALA A 198 -3.43 3.65 5.33
C ALA A 198 -4.44 4.36 4.41
N ARG A 199 -5.51 3.67 4.02
CA ARG A 199 -6.63 4.27 3.26
C ARG A 199 -7.37 5.33 4.06
N ALA A 200 -7.70 5.04 5.32
CA ALA A 200 -8.35 5.99 6.21
C ALA A 200 -7.47 7.23 6.43
N ALA A 201 -6.16 7.04 6.53
CA ALA A 201 -5.17 8.10 6.64
C ALA A 201 -4.94 8.85 5.31
N GLY A 202 -5.45 8.35 4.19
CA GLY A 202 -5.23 8.91 2.86
C GLY A 202 -3.78 8.79 2.37
N LEU A 203 -2.98 7.85 2.85
CA LEU A 203 -1.59 7.64 2.43
C LEU A 203 -1.52 7.12 0.98
N VAL A 204 -0.49 7.53 0.24
CA VAL A 204 -0.09 6.82 -0.98
C VAL A 204 0.45 5.46 -0.57
N SER A 205 -0.15 4.38 -1.07
CA SER A 205 0.15 3.06 -0.54
C SER A 205 0.61 2.09 -1.62
N ALA A 206 1.59 1.25 -1.26
CA ALA A 206 2.02 0.09 -2.00
C ALA A 206 2.17 -1.11 -1.05
N ALA A 207 2.34 -2.28 -1.61
CA ALA A 207 2.65 -3.49 -0.88
C ALA A 207 4.07 -3.96 -1.16
N TYR A 208 4.61 -4.83 -0.31
CA TYR A 208 5.82 -5.58 -0.64
C TYR A 208 5.70 -7.05 -0.24
N CYS A 209 6.44 -7.92 -0.93
CA CYS A 209 6.64 -9.30 -0.54
C CYS A 209 8.13 -9.61 -0.47
N TYR A 210 8.56 -10.21 0.65
CA TYR A 210 9.92 -10.71 0.82
C TYR A 210 10.09 -11.99 0.02
N LEU A 211 10.95 -11.97 -0.99
CA LEU A 211 11.21 -13.13 -1.84
C LEU A 211 12.25 -14.06 -1.20
N ARG A 212 11.87 -15.31 -1.02
CA ARG A 212 12.77 -16.39 -0.62
C ARG A 212 13.34 -17.12 -1.84
N ASN A 213 14.59 -17.56 -1.73
CA ASN A 213 15.15 -18.45 -2.77
C ASN A 213 14.34 -19.77 -2.80
N PRO A 214 13.98 -20.31 -3.97
CA PRO A 214 13.29 -21.61 -4.05
C PRO A 214 13.99 -22.74 -3.31
N ASN A 215 15.31 -22.67 -3.13
CA ASN A 215 16.08 -23.64 -2.32
C ASN A 215 15.72 -23.59 -0.81
N GLU A 216 15.03 -22.54 -0.35
CA GLU A 216 14.52 -22.42 1.01
C GLU A 216 13.18 -23.17 1.20
N GLY A 217 12.70 -23.86 0.17
CA GLY A 217 11.58 -24.82 0.25
C GLY A 217 10.26 -24.39 -0.36
N THR A 218 10.18 -23.19 -0.97
CA THR A 218 8.96 -22.69 -1.62
C THR A 218 9.27 -22.12 -2.99
N THR A 219 8.44 -22.43 -4.00
CA THR A 219 8.61 -21.88 -5.35
C THR A 219 8.18 -20.43 -5.42
N ILE A 220 8.66 -19.69 -6.42
CA ILE A 220 8.21 -18.31 -6.67
C ILE A 220 6.69 -18.24 -6.89
N GLN A 221 6.09 -19.21 -7.59
CA GLN A 221 4.63 -19.29 -7.79
C GLN A 221 3.88 -19.41 -6.46
N GLN A 222 4.40 -20.23 -5.54
CA GLN A 222 3.77 -20.40 -4.21
C GLN A 222 3.86 -19.11 -3.38
N GLN A 223 4.98 -18.40 -3.43
CA GLN A 223 5.18 -17.13 -2.74
C GLN A 223 4.25 -16.03 -3.28
N VAL A 224 4.18 -15.89 -4.61
CA VAL A 224 3.24 -14.97 -5.27
C VAL A 224 1.79 -15.33 -4.93
N GLY A 225 1.45 -16.62 -4.92
CA GLY A 225 0.12 -17.11 -4.52
C GLY A 225 -0.24 -16.71 -3.09
N ALA A 226 0.68 -16.86 -2.14
CA ALA A 226 0.48 -16.48 -0.73
C ALA A 226 0.27 -14.96 -0.58
N ALA A 227 1.06 -14.14 -1.27
CA ALA A 227 0.89 -12.69 -1.27
C ALA A 227 -0.48 -12.27 -1.84
N LEU A 228 -0.89 -12.85 -2.97
CA LEU A 228 -2.20 -12.57 -3.59
C LEU A 228 -3.38 -13.01 -2.70
N GLU A 229 -3.25 -14.11 -1.99
CA GLU A 229 -4.28 -14.60 -1.07
C GLU A 229 -4.50 -13.66 0.10
N VAL A 230 -3.42 -13.17 0.73
CA VAL A 230 -3.54 -12.20 1.83
C VAL A 230 -4.09 -10.86 1.37
N MET A 231 -3.74 -10.41 0.18
CA MET A 231 -4.31 -9.20 -0.42
C MET A 231 -5.82 -9.37 -0.67
N GLY A 232 -6.25 -10.48 -1.22
CA GLY A 232 -7.61 -10.64 -1.72
C GLY A 232 -7.94 -9.57 -2.78
N ASP A 233 -9.21 -9.45 -3.16
CA ASP A 233 -9.59 -8.49 -4.22
C ASP A 233 -9.72 -7.04 -3.72
N SER A 234 -10.11 -6.87 -2.45
CA SER A 234 -10.41 -5.55 -1.88
C SER A 234 -9.19 -4.77 -1.38
N HIS A 235 -8.05 -5.45 -1.15
CA HIS A 235 -6.84 -4.85 -0.58
C HIS A 235 -5.64 -4.93 -1.54
N ARG A 236 -5.90 -5.04 -2.85
CA ARG A 236 -4.84 -5.04 -3.86
C ARG A 236 -4.16 -3.69 -3.95
N LEU A 237 -2.84 -3.71 -3.83
CA LEU A 237 -1.94 -2.57 -4.00
C LEU A 237 -0.84 -2.94 -5.00
N PRO A 238 -0.15 -1.97 -5.60
CA PRO A 238 1.09 -2.22 -6.36
C PRO A 238 2.12 -2.91 -5.48
N MET A 239 2.84 -3.90 -6.03
CA MET A 239 3.72 -4.81 -5.30
C MET A 239 5.20 -4.53 -5.55
N TRP A 240 5.95 -4.17 -4.52
CA TRP A 240 7.41 -4.17 -4.55
C TRP A 240 7.96 -5.56 -4.24
N LEU A 241 8.97 -5.98 -5.00
CA LEU A 241 9.66 -7.25 -4.75
C LEU A 241 10.85 -7.00 -3.84
N ASP A 242 10.78 -7.51 -2.64
CA ASP A 242 11.85 -7.39 -1.65
C ASP A 242 12.89 -8.50 -1.88
N CYS A 243 14.09 -8.09 -2.31
CA CYS A 243 15.17 -8.95 -2.74
C CYS A 243 16.35 -8.79 -1.79
N GLU A 244 16.31 -9.48 -0.64
CA GLU A 244 17.38 -9.42 0.37
C GLU A 244 17.65 -10.75 1.10
N THR A 245 17.04 -11.87 0.64
CA THR A 245 17.28 -13.18 1.29
C THR A 245 18.76 -13.57 1.30
N ASP A 246 19.24 -14.07 2.43
CA ASP A 246 20.64 -14.51 2.60
C ASP A 246 21.04 -15.62 1.62
N ALA A 247 20.09 -16.43 1.17
CA ALA A 247 20.32 -17.47 0.16
C ALA A 247 20.60 -16.91 -1.25
N GLY A 248 20.41 -15.58 -1.45
CA GLY A 248 20.50 -14.92 -2.74
C GLY A 248 19.36 -15.30 -3.68
N LEU A 249 19.25 -14.61 -4.79
CA LEU A 249 18.27 -14.88 -5.85
C LEU A 249 18.97 -14.93 -7.21
N THR A 250 18.33 -15.53 -8.21
CA THR A 250 18.70 -15.35 -9.61
C THR A 250 17.88 -14.22 -10.22
N GLU A 251 18.39 -13.64 -11.30
CA GLU A 251 17.62 -12.69 -12.12
C GLU A 251 16.26 -13.29 -12.55
N ASP A 252 16.25 -14.58 -12.92
CA ASP A 252 15.04 -15.29 -13.34
C ASP A 252 14.00 -15.40 -12.21
N HIS A 253 14.41 -15.57 -10.96
CA HIS A 253 13.47 -15.60 -9.82
C HIS A 253 12.74 -14.27 -9.66
N ILE A 254 13.45 -13.15 -9.76
CA ILE A 254 12.89 -11.80 -9.64
C ILE A 254 11.94 -11.54 -10.82
N TRP A 255 12.38 -11.90 -12.03
CA TRP A 255 11.59 -11.75 -13.24
C TRP A 255 10.32 -12.61 -13.24
N GLU A 256 10.43 -13.85 -12.75
CA GLU A 256 9.28 -14.74 -12.60
C GLU A 256 8.24 -14.15 -11.63
N ALA A 257 8.66 -13.66 -10.47
CA ALA A 257 7.77 -13.03 -9.49
C ALA A 257 7.05 -11.82 -10.11
N LYS A 258 7.82 -10.91 -10.75
CA LYS A 258 7.27 -9.74 -11.44
C LYS A 258 6.20 -10.14 -12.44
N ARG A 259 6.52 -11.06 -13.35
CA ARG A 259 5.62 -11.51 -14.39
C ARG A 259 4.35 -12.15 -13.83
N LEU A 260 4.45 -12.94 -12.78
CA LEU A 260 3.30 -13.60 -12.15
C LEU A 260 2.36 -12.59 -11.50
N PHE A 261 2.87 -11.60 -10.76
CA PHE A 261 2.04 -10.52 -10.21
C PHE A 261 1.34 -9.73 -11.32
N GLU A 262 2.05 -9.34 -12.36
CA GLU A 262 1.50 -8.57 -13.48
C GLU A 262 0.44 -9.35 -14.26
N MET A 263 0.64 -10.66 -14.46
CA MET A 263 -0.38 -11.55 -15.05
C MET A 263 -1.66 -11.64 -14.21
N MET A 264 -1.55 -11.47 -12.90
CA MET A 264 -2.68 -11.46 -11.96
C MET A 264 -3.26 -10.05 -11.74
N GLY A 265 -2.84 -9.08 -12.58
CA GLY A 265 -3.34 -7.71 -12.53
C GLY A 265 -2.79 -6.87 -11.38
N VAL A 266 -1.69 -7.29 -10.76
CA VAL A 266 -0.97 -6.53 -9.73
C VAL A 266 0.28 -5.94 -10.34
N ARG A 267 0.32 -4.59 -10.42
CA ARG A 267 1.50 -3.88 -10.93
C ARG A 267 2.71 -4.10 -10.02
N VAL A 268 3.87 -4.26 -10.63
CA VAL A 268 5.17 -4.27 -9.93
C VAL A 268 5.94 -3.00 -10.30
N PRO A 269 5.97 -1.95 -9.44
CA PRO A 269 6.72 -0.73 -9.68
C PRO A 269 8.22 -0.98 -9.78
N GLY A 270 8.75 -1.92 -9.00
CA GLY A 270 10.17 -2.22 -8.96
C GLY A 270 10.56 -3.20 -7.87
N VAL A 271 11.81 -3.10 -7.45
CA VAL A 271 12.42 -3.97 -6.45
C VAL A 271 12.95 -3.16 -5.28
N TYR A 272 12.88 -3.75 -4.07
CA TYR A 272 13.60 -3.31 -2.89
C TYR A 272 14.84 -4.16 -2.68
N THR A 273 15.92 -3.54 -2.24
CA THR A 273 17.15 -4.21 -1.86
C THR A 273 18.08 -3.25 -1.10
N TYR A 274 19.23 -3.75 -0.65
CA TYR A 274 20.32 -2.92 -0.16
C TYR A 274 21.61 -3.14 -0.96
N VAL A 275 22.50 -2.12 -0.95
CA VAL A 275 23.67 -2.07 -1.83
C VAL A 275 24.50 -3.36 -1.82
N PRO A 276 25.02 -3.87 -0.66
CA PRO A 276 25.85 -5.08 -0.67
C PRO A 276 25.13 -6.33 -1.16
N TRP A 277 23.81 -6.39 -0.97
CA TRP A 277 23.07 -7.57 -1.41
C TRP A 277 22.92 -7.59 -2.93
N TRP A 278 22.51 -6.50 -3.54
CA TRP A 278 22.32 -6.42 -4.98
C TRP A 278 23.61 -6.70 -5.75
N GLU A 279 24.73 -6.14 -5.29
CA GLU A 279 26.03 -6.31 -5.93
C GLU A 279 26.62 -7.72 -5.75
N GLN A 280 26.27 -8.44 -4.67
CA GLN A 280 27.02 -9.64 -4.27
C GLN A 280 26.17 -10.92 -4.15
N ARG A 281 24.85 -10.81 -3.99
CA ARG A 281 23.96 -11.94 -3.70
C ARG A 281 23.07 -12.38 -4.86
N ILE A 282 23.09 -11.67 -5.97
CA ILE A 282 22.42 -12.14 -7.18
C ILE A 282 23.30 -13.18 -7.86
N HIS A 283 22.77 -14.40 -7.97
CA HIS A 283 23.47 -15.49 -8.62
C HIS A 283 23.54 -15.25 -10.13
N GLY A 284 24.74 -15.09 -10.66
CA GLY A 284 24.96 -14.72 -12.05
C GLY A 284 25.55 -13.33 -12.23
N GLY A 285 25.68 -12.57 -11.12
CA GLY A 285 26.20 -11.21 -11.10
C GLY A 285 25.09 -10.16 -11.09
N GLU A 286 25.48 -8.92 -10.90
CA GLU A 286 24.58 -7.77 -10.84
C GLU A 286 23.86 -7.56 -12.19
N PRO A 287 22.50 -7.66 -12.24
CA PRO A 287 21.74 -7.44 -13.46
C PRO A 287 21.46 -5.97 -13.71
N ASP A 288 21.10 -5.63 -14.95
CA ASP A 288 20.52 -4.32 -15.27
C ASP A 288 19.15 -4.19 -14.60
N SER A 289 19.08 -3.34 -13.56
CA SER A 289 17.88 -3.19 -12.72
C SER A 289 16.70 -2.54 -13.45
N HIS A 290 16.93 -1.81 -14.56
CA HIS A 290 15.84 -1.24 -15.38
C HIS A 290 14.84 -2.31 -15.85
N ARG A 291 15.28 -3.57 -15.95
CA ARG A 291 14.40 -4.67 -16.33
C ARG A 291 13.29 -4.96 -15.31
N PHE A 292 13.51 -4.60 -14.06
CA PHE A 292 12.56 -4.89 -12.97
C PHE A 292 11.67 -3.70 -12.63
N GLY A 293 12.00 -2.50 -13.09
CA GLY A 293 11.33 -1.25 -12.77
C GLY A 293 12.21 -0.31 -11.95
N ALA A 294 11.63 0.42 -11.03
CA ALA A 294 12.34 1.37 -10.17
C ALA A 294 13.10 0.65 -9.03
N MET A 295 14.07 1.36 -8.44
CA MET A 295 14.84 0.86 -7.29
C MET A 295 14.40 1.55 -6.00
N TRP A 296 14.02 0.75 -5.01
CA TRP A 296 13.86 1.16 -3.62
C TRP A 296 15.05 0.59 -2.85
N VAL A 297 15.92 1.46 -2.34
CA VAL A 297 17.25 1.07 -1.85
C VAL A 297 17.41 1.42 -0.38
N ALA A 298 17.82 0.45 0.44
CA ALA A 298 18.20 0.68 1.81
C ALA A 298 19.68 1.04 1.96
N ALA A 299 19.95 2.11 2.72
CA ALA A 299 21.29 2.51 3.14
C ALA A 299 21.19 3.45 4.35
N TYR A 300 21.46 2.95 5.54
CA TYR A 300 21.14 3.60 6.81
C TYR A 300 22.25 4.46 7.42
N GLY A 301 23.50 4.28 7.02
CA GLY A 301 24.64 4.89 7.72
C GLY A 301 24.69 4.46 9.20
N ASP A 302 24.77 5.43 10.11
CA ASP A 302 24.83 5.18 11.56
C ASP A 302 23.48 4.75 12.16
N ASN A 303 22.38 4.88 11.42
CA ASN A 303 21.04 4.47 11.79
C ASN A 303 20.56 4.88 13.21
N PRO A 304 20.66 6.16 13.60
CA PRO A 304 20.26 6.62 14.92
C PRO A 304 18.73 6.62 15.10
N HIS A 305 18.28 6.63 16.38
CA HIS A 305 16.87 6.85 16.70
C HIS A 305 16.51 8.33 16.60
N GLY A 306 15.31 8.64 16.11
CA GLY A 306 14.83 10.02 16.07
C GLY A 306 13.63 10.24 15.15
N ALA A 307 13.17 11.48 15.08
CA ALA A 307 12.10 11.85 14.16
C ALA A 307 12.61 11.81 12.71
N PRO A 308 11.78 11.41 11.72
CA PRO A 308 12.17 11.22 10.32
C PRO A 308 12.99 12.38 9.73
N ARG A 309 12.50 13.60 9.91
CA ARG A 309 13.16 14.81 9.36
C ARG A 309 14.54 15.08 9.95
N LEU A 310 14.85 14.60 11.16
CA LEU A 310 16.15 14.76 11.81
C LEU A 310 17.15 13.69 11.34
N LEU A 311 16.66 12.55 10.90
CA LEU A 311 17.46 11.43 10.41
C LEU A 311 17.80 11.54 8.93
N TYR A 312 17.01 12.28 8.17
CA TYR A 312 17.18 12.39 6.72
C TYR A 312 18.44 13.17 6.34
N GLY A 313 19.32 12.52 5.58
CA GLY A 313 20.60 13.10 5.13
C GLY A 313 20.46 14.19 4.05
N GLY A 314 19.25 14.49 3.57
CA GLY A 314 18.96 15.53 2.59
C GLY A 314 18.99 15.07 1.13
N ASN A 315 18.46 15.92 0.24
CA ASN A 315 18.32 15.63 -1.19
C ASN A 315 19.65 15.56 -1.96
N SER A 316 20.72 16.08 -1.38
CA SER A 316 22.08 16.02 -1.95
C SER A 316 22.93 14.87 -1.38
N HIS A 317 22.36 14.00 -0.56
CA HIS A 317 23.10 12.87 -0.01
C HIS A 317 23.58 11.95 -1.13
N PRO A 318 24.85 11.47 -1.09
CA PRO A 318 25.44 10.66 -2.16
C PRO A 318 24.66 9.38 -2.50
N GLN A 319 23.92 8.81 -1.53
CA GLN A 319 23.10 7.61 -1.75
C GLN A 319 22.09 7.78 -2.90
N TRP A 320 21.57 8.97 -3.09
CA TRP A 320 20.64 9.26 -4.18
C TRP A 320 21.27 9.12 -5.58
N ASP A 321 22.57 9.20 -5.66
CA ASP A 321 23.33 9.11 -6.90
C ASP A 321 24.08 7.80 -7.05
N TYR A 322 24.00 6.89 -6.06
CA TYR A 322 24.64 5.59 -6.10
C TYR A 322 23.79 4.60 -6.93
N PRO A 323 24.27 4.19 -8.12
CA PRO A 323 23.46 3.31 -8.96
C PRO A 323 23.58 1.85 -8.52
N LEU A 324 22.48 1.12 -8.59
CA LEU A 324 22.43 -0.33 -8.52
C LEU A 324 21.89 -0.88 -9.84
N GLY A 325 22.64 -1.75 -10.51
CA GLY A 325 22.27 -2.25 -11.83
C GLY A 325 22.03 -1.12 -12.85
N ASN A 326 22.89 -0.11 -12.87
CA ASN A 326 22.84 1.08 -13.74
C ASN A 326 21.68 2.06 -13.45
N GLN A 327 20.94 1.90 -12.37
CA GLN A 327 19.79 2.76 -12.04
C GLN A 327 19.94 3.37 -10.64
N LYS A 328 19.67 4.68 -10.55
CA LYS A 328 19.65 5.40 -9.27
C LYS A 328 18.40 5.06 -8.46
N PRO A 329 18.46 5.15 -7.11
CA PRO A 329 17.29 4.95 -6.27
C PRO A 329 16.15 5.93 -6.61
N ALA A 330 14.95 5.40 -6.76
CA ALA A 330 13.71 6.18 -6.80
C ALA A 330 13.20 6.45 -5.38
N ILE A 331 13.33 5.46 -4.49
CA ILE A 331 13.01 5.58 -3.07
C ILE A 331 14.27 5.18 -2.28
N TRP A 332 14.59 5.95 -1.25
CA TRP A 332 15.70 5.66 -0.34
C TRP A 332 15.16 5.36 1.06
N GLN A 333 15.34 4.12 1.53
CA GLN A 333 15.12 3.75 2.93
C GLN A 333 16.39 4.14 3.70
N PHE A 334 16.30 5.24 4.48
CA PHE A 334 17.45 5.86 5.08
C PHE A 334 17.64 5.53 6.57
N GLY A 335 16.81 4.70 7.13
CA GLY A 335 16.93 4.23 8.51
C GLY A 335 15.86 3.19 8.86
N SER A 336 16.08 2.46 9.96
CA SER A 336 15.15 1.49 10.53
C SER A 336 14.79 1.77 12.00
N ASN A 337 15.22 2.93 12.52
CA ASN A 337 15.02 3.35 13.90
C ASN A 337 14.33 4.72 14.00
N ALA A 338 13.55 5.09 12.97
CA ALA A 338 12.76 6.31 13.04
C ALA A 338 11.60 6.15 14.01
N ARG A 339 11.37 7.17 14.83
CA ARG A 339 10.26 7.17 15.78
C ARG A 339 9.04 7.80 15.12
N VAL A 340 8.00 6.98 14.84
CA VAL A 340 6.75 7.40 14.20
C VAL A 340 5.57 6.73 14.90
N ALA A 341 4.57 7.50 15.26
CA ALA A 341 3.34 7.03 15.93
C ALA A 341 3.61 6.13 17.14
N GLY A 342 4.71 6.41 17.87
CA GLY A 342 5.12 5.64 19.04
C GLY A 342 5.86 4.33 18.75
N TYR A 343 6.19 4.03 17.50
CA TYR A 343 6.93 2.83 17.07
C TYR A 343 8.30 3.19 16.50
N ASP A 344 9.23 2.25 16.57
CA ASP A 344 10.45 2.30 15.77
C ASP A 344 10.15 1.63 14.42
N VAL A 345 10.42 2.35 13.33
CA VAL A 345 10.00 1.95 11.98
C VAL A 345 11.11 2.15 10.97
N ASP A 346 11.01 1.40 9.89
CA ASP A 346 11.74 1.66 8.66
C ASP A 346 11.22 2.94 8.01
N ILE A 347 12.13 3.84 7.63
CA ILE A 347 11.80 5.17 7.15
C ILE A 347 12.36 5.43 5.76
N ASN A 348 11.50 5.95 4.91
CA ASN A 348 11.73 6.11 3.50
C ASN A 348 11.61 7.57 3.08
N ALA A 349 12.37 7.95 2.05
CA ALA A 349 12.25 9.24 1.38
C ALA A 349 12.01 9.03 -0.12
N TYR A 350 11.17 9.89 -0.70
CA TYR A 350 10.99 10.04 -2.13
C TYR A 350 11.23 11.50 -2.52
N ARG A 351 12.08 11.76 -3.54
CA ARG A 351 12.35 13.10 -4.05
C ARG A 351 11.37 13.43 -5.16
N GLY A 352 10.33 14.16 -4.85
CA GLY A 352 9.29 14.53 -5.79
C GLY A 352 8.00 14.92 -5.11
N THR A 353 6.96 15.04 -5.89
CA THR A 353 5.60 15.31 -5.44
C THR A 353 4.88 14.02 -5.08
N ARG A 354 3.80 14.15 -4.30
CA ARG A 354 2.89 13.04 -4.02
C ARG A 354 2.32 12.41 -5.30
N ALA A 355 1.94 13.24 -6.28
CA ALA A 355 1.39 12.76 -7.55
C ALA A 355 2.42 11.95 -8.35
N GLU A 356 3.70 12.35 -8.33
CA GLU A 356 4.78 11.59 -8.98
C GLU A 356 5.03 10.25 -8.27
N LEU A 357 4.95 10.20 -6.94
CA LEU A 357 5.04 8.93 -6.20
C LEU A 357 3.84 8.03 -6.50
N GLU A 358 2.63 8.58 -6.53
CA GLU A 358 1.43 7.85 -6.89
C GLU A 358 1.53 7.30 -8.32
N HIS A 359 2.06 8.10 -9.25
CA HIS A 359 2.38 7.65 -10.60
C HIS A 359 3.43 6.53 -10.60
N LEU A 360 4.48 6.64 -9.82
CA LEU A 360 5.49 5.58 -9.67
C LEU A 360 4.83 4.27 -9.24
N PHE A 361 3.97 4.29 -8.23
CA PHE A 361 3.32 3.09 -7.70
C PHE A 361 2.29 2.52 -8.68
N THR A 362 1.41 3.36 -9.23
CA THR A 362 0.27 2.92 -10.04
C THR A 362 0.57 2.84 -11.54
N GLY A 363 1.68 3.43 -12.00
CA GLY A 363 2.02 3.54 -13.43
C GLY A 363 1.30 4.66 -14.15
N GLY A 364 0.70 5.55 -13.36
CA GLY A 364 -0.16 6.60 -13.89
C GLY A 364 -1.44 6.03 -14.48
N MET A 365 -2.45 5.86 -13.65
CA MET A 365 -3.77 6.06 -14.20
C MET A 365 -3.84 7.56 -14.55
N PRO A 366 -4.15 7.92 -15.78
CA PRO A 366 -4.37 9.32 -16.11
C PRO A 366 -5.40 9.87 -15.11
N ALA A 367 -5.30 11.17 -14.78
CA ALA A 367 -6.40 11.91 -14.18
C ALA A 367 -7.71 11.44 -14.82
N PRO A 368 -8.84 11.38 -14.10
CA PRO A 368 -10.07 10.81 -14.62
C PRO A 368 -10.29 11.37 -16.03
N MET A 369 -10.05 10.50 -17.01
CA MET A 369 -10.18 10.85 -18.42
C MET A 369 -11.63 11.23 -18.65
N THR A 370 -11.85 12.21 -19.47
CA THR A 370 -13.20 12.43 -20.00
C THR A 370 -13.70 11.09 -20.57
N LYS A 371 -15.00 10.88 -20.56
CA LYS A 371 -15.59 9.62 -21.04
C LYS A 371 -15.05 9.24 -22.42
N ASP A 372 -14.90 10.21 -23.31
CA ASP A 372 -14.41 10.03 -24.70
C ASP A 372 -12.91 9.67 -24.74
N GLU A 373 -12.08 10.27 -23.87
CA GLU A 373 -10.65 9.92 -23.76
C GLU A 373 -10.46 8.51 -23.17
N GLY A 374 -11.27 8.13 -22.17
CA GLY A 374 -11.25 6.81 -21.58
C GLY A 374 -11.65 5.71 -22.55
N GLU A 375 -12.70 5.94 -23.34
CA GLU A 375 -13.14 5.02 -24.39
C GLU A 375 -12.08 4.86 -25.49
N SER A 376 -11.44 5.94 -25.90
CA SER A 376 -10.38 5.93 -26.93
C SER A 376 -9.13 5.17 -26.44
N GLN A 377 -8.71 5.39 -25.19
CA GLN A 377 -7.55 4.69 -24.60
C GLN A 377 -7.86 3.20 -24.41
N MET A 378 -9.06 2.86 -23.94
CA MET A 378 -9.49 1.48 -23.77
C MET A 378 -9.55 0.74 -25.12
N LEU A 379 -10.06 1.37 -26.15
CA LEU A 379 -10.07 0.82 -27.51
C LEU A 379 -8.64 0.60 -28.03
N ARG A 380 -7.73 1.54 -27.76
CA ARG A 380 -6.31 1.40 -28.13
C ARG A 380 -5.68 0.20 -27.44
N TRP A 381 -5.89 0.02 -26.15
CA TRP A 381 -5.40 -1.14 -25.41
C TRP A 381 -5.97 -2.47 -25.91
N ILE A 382 -7.28 -2.51 -26.22
CA ILE A 382 -7.91 -3.70 -26.80
C ILE A 382 -7.30 -4.01 -28.16
N LEU A 383 -7.08 -3.00 -28.99
CA LEU A 383 -6.43 -3.17 -30.29
C LEU A 383 -4.99 -3.65 -30.15
N ASP A 384 -4.21 -3.07 -29.22
CA ASP A 384 -2.85 -3.53 -28.94
C ASP A 384 -2.82 -5.02 -28.59
N GLN A 385 -3.76 -5.49 -27.78
CA GLN A 385 -3.86 -6.92 -27.41
C GLN A 385 -4.26 -7.80 -28.58
N LEU A 386 -5.08 -7.32 -29.50
CA LEU A 386 -5.62 -8.08 -30.62
C LEU A 386 -4.68 -8.10 -31.83
N VAL A 387 -4.00 -6.99 -32.10
CA VAL A 387 -3.27 -6.80 -33.36
C VAL A 387 -1.76 -6.58 -33.20
N GLY A 388 -1.27 -6.41 -31.98
CA GLY A 388 0.13 -6.13 -31.67
C GLY A 388 0.41 -4.63 -31.40
N PRO A 389 1.56 -4.34 -30.76
CA PRO A 389 1.82 -3.02 -30.15
C PRO A 389 2.38 -1.96 -31.12
N GLU A 390 2.53 -2.24 -32.40
CA GLU A 390 3.11 -1.29 -33.35
C GLU A 390 2.06 -0.37 -33.98
N TRP A 391 2.30 0.94 -33.90
CA TRP A 391 1.43 1.98 -34.42
C TRP A 391 2.19 2.93 -35.37
N GLU A 392 1.51 3.48 -36.34
CA GLU A 392 1.97 4.58 -37.19
C GLU A 392 1.01 5.76 -37.06
N GLY A 393 1.36 6.70 -36.20
CA GLY A 393 0.43 7.72 -35.74
C GLY A 393 -0.73 7.07 -34.96
N ASP A 394 -1.96 7.32 -35.40
CA ASP A 394 -3.18 6.75 -34.77
C ASP A 394 -3.68 5.48 -35.43
N LYS A 395 -2.89 4.85 -36.31
CA LYS A 395 -3.27 3.62 -37.04
C LYS A 395 -2.42 2.44 -36.56
N PRO A 396 -3.03 1.31 -36.18
CA PRO A 396 -2.27 0.09 -35.84
C PRO A 396 -1.65 -0.51 -37.13
N LYS A 397 -0.41 -0.97 -37.02
CA LYS A 397 0.29 -1.61 -38.12
C LYS A 397 -0.09 -3.07 -38.36
N PHE A 398 -0.85 -3.68 -37.42
CA PHE A 398 -1.22 -5.09 -37.48
C PHE A 398 -0.02 -6.04 -37.59
N SER A 399 1.09 -5.67 -36.95
CA SER A 399 2.35 -6.44 -36.98
C SER A 399 2.28 -7.76 -36.19
N GLY A 400 1.26 -7.92 -35.35
CA GLY A 400 1.10 -9.07 -34.46
C GLY A 400 2.15 -9.10 -33.33
N TRP A 401 2.14 -10.16 -32.58
CA TRP A 401 3.05 -10.39 -31.48
C TRP A 401 4.12 -11.43 -31.85
N LYS A 402 5.32 -11.31 -31.31
CA LYS A 402 6.39 -12.30 -31.49
C LYS A 402 5.92 -13.71 -31.07
N GLN A 403 5.16 -13.80 -29.99
CA GLN A 403 4.58 -15.04 -29.47
C GLN A 403 3.50 -15.64 -30.38
N THR A 404 2.90 -14.85 -31.25
CA THR A 404 1.93 -15.28 -32.26
C THR A 404 2.55 -15.44 -33.65
N GLU A 405 3.87 -15.60 -33.73
CA GLU A 405 4.61 -15.78 -35.00
C GLU A 405 4.42 -14.58 -35.97
N GLY A 406 4.27 -13.37 -35.43
CA GLY A 406 4.04 -12.15 -36.19
C GLY A 406 2.60 -12.00 -36.74
N LYS A 407 1.65 -12.78 -36.23
CA LYS A 407 0.23 -12.67 -36.54
C LYS A 407 -0.50 -11.85 -35.50
N THR A 408 -1.62 -11.25 -35.86
CA THR A 408 -2.54 -10.71 -34.87
C THR A 408 -3.06 -11.83 -33.98
N LEU A 409 -3.48 -11.53 -32.76
CA LEU A 409 -4.05 -12.52 -31.84
C LEU A 409 -5.26 -13.20 -32.45
N THR A 410 -6.10 -12.46 -33.18
CA THR A 410 -7.29 -12.99 -33.88
C THR A 410 -6.92 -13.98 -34.97
N ASP A 411 -5.92 -13.68 -35.78
CA ASP A 411 -5.45 -14.59 -36.84
C ASP A 411 -4.78 -15.83 -36.26
N TYR A 412 -3.98 -15.66 -35.19
CA TYR A 412 -3.35 -16.76 -34.50
C TYR A 412 -4.37 -17.72 -33.87
N ILE A 413 -5.40 -17.19 -33.19
CA ILE A 413 -6.48 -18.00 -32.64
C ILE A 413 -7.26 -18.70 -33.76
N ALA A 414 -7.59 -17.99 -34.84
CA ALA A 414 -8.29 -18.59 -35.97
C ALA A 414 -7.51 -19.74 -36.58
N ASP A 415 -6.19 -19.61 -36.74
CA ASP A 415 -5.34 -20.69 -37.25
C ASP A 415 -5.29 -21.89 -36.31
N LYS A 416 -5.21 -21.65 -34.97
CA LYS A 416 -5.24 -22.75 -34.00
C LYS A 416 -6.61 -23.45 -33.96
N LEU A 417 -7.70 -22.70 -34.08
CA LEU A 417 -9.05 -23.26 -34.17
C LEU A 417 -9.26 -24.15 -35.42
N ARG A 418 -8.60 -23.85 -36.56
CA ARG A 418 -8.60 -24.67 -37.76
C ARG A 418 -8.00 -26.06 -37.54
N LEU A 419 -7.12 -26.23 -36.55
CA LEU A 419 -6.53 -27.51 -36.20
C LEU A 419 -7.44 -28.39 -35.31
N LEU A 420 -8.43 -27.81 -34.65
CA LEU A 420 -9.32 -28.56 -33.76
C LEU A 420 -10.02 -29.76 -34.41
N PRO A 421 -10.53 -29.69 -35.66
CA PRO A 421 -11.13 -30.86 -36.30
C PRO A 421 -10.13 -31.99 -36.58
N GLU A 422 -8.86 -31.66 -36.80
CA GLU A 422 -7.79 -32.65 -37.01
C GLU A 422 -7.36 -33.29 -35.68
N ILE A 423 -7.20 -32.47 -34.63
CA ILE A 423 -6.97 -32.95 -33.27
C ILE A 423 -8.12 -33.83 -32.80
N ALA A 424 -9.38 -33.41 -33.01
CA ALA A 424 -10.55 -34.18 -32.66
C ALA A 424 -10.60 -35.54 -33.36
N ARG A 425 -10.26 -35.57 -34.68
CA ARG A 425 -10.15 -36.83 -35.43
C ARG A 425 -9.06 -37.75 -34.89
N THR A 426 -7.88 -37.16 -34.57
CA THR A 426 -6.75 -37.92 -33.98
C THR A 426 -7.15 -38.51 -32.64
N VAL A 427 -7.74 -37.71 -31.76
CA VAL A 427 -8.24 -38.15 -30.45
C VAL A 427 -9.29 -39.23 -30.56
N ALA A 428 -10.20 -39.09 -31.50
CA ALA A 428 -11.28 -40.09 -31.74
C ALA A 428 -10.74 -41.46 -32.15
N THR A 429 -9.53 -41.53 -32.79
CA THR A 429 -8.91 -42.81 -33.19
C THR A 429 -8.01 -43.39 -32.09
N LEU A 430 -7.71 -42.68 -31.01
CA LEU A 430 -6.84 -43.17 -29.91
C LEU A 430 -7.36 -44.44 -29.26
N PRO A 431 -8.65 -44.64 -28.95
CA PRO A 431 -9.16 -45.84 -28.33
C PRO A 431 -8.87 -47.09 -29.22
N GLU A 432 -9.13 -47.01 -30.53
CA GLU A 432 -8.90 -48.12 -31.46
C GLU A 432 -7.38 -48.45 -31.58
N ARG A 433 -6.53 -47.41 -31.55
CA ARG A 433 -5.11 -47.62 -31.59
C ARG A 433 -4.57 -48.24 -30.31
N LEU A 434 -5.13 -47.85 -29.14
CA LEU A 434 -4.80 -48.44 -27.85
C LEU A 434 -5.24 -49.90 -27.77
N ASP A 435 -6.46 -50.23 -28.21
CA ASP A 435 -6.97 -51.61 -28.28
C ASP A 435 -6.10 -52.49 -29.19
N ARG A 436 -5.66 -51.92 -30.30
CA ARG A 436 -4.73 -52.63 -31.20
C ARG A 436 -3.35 -52.89 -30.57
N ILE A 437 -2.81 -51.93 -29.86
CA ILE A 437 -1.55 -52.09 -29.13
C ILE A 437 -1.70 -53.15 -28.02
N GLU A 438 -2.80 -53.12 -27.28
CA GLU A 438 -3.07 -54.09 -26.22
C GLU A 438 -3.21 -55.51 -26.76
N LYS A 439 -3.88 -55.70 -27.89
CA LYS A 439 -3.95 -56.99 -28.59
C LYS A 439 -2.57 -57.48 -29.05
N LEU A 440 -1.72 -56.59 -29.57
CA LEU A 440 -0.36 -56.96 -30.00
C LEU A 440 0.52 -57.34 -28.80
N LEU A 441 0.42 -56.64 -27.68
CA LEU A 441 1.14 -56.94 -26.45
C LEU A 441 0.70 -58.29 -25.85
N ASN A 442 -0.62 -58.56 -25.86
CA ASN A 442 -1.15 -59.82 -25.39
C ASN A 442 -0.76 -60.98 -26.28
N ALA A 443 -0.79 -60.84 -27.61
CA ALA A 443 -0.32 -61.86 -28.54
C ALA A 443 1.21 -62.10 -28.44
N GLY A 444 1.99 -61.07 -28.12
CA GLY A 444 3.43 -61.22 -27.85
C GLY A 444 3.71 -62.01 -26.58
N SER A 445 2.92 -61.79 -25.55
CA SER A 445 3.02 -62.54 -24.25
C SER A 445 2.58 -64.00 -24.34
N GLU A 446 1.58 -64.31 -25.18
CA GLU A 446 1.18 -65.70 -25.49
C GLU A 446 2.25 -66.44 -26.27
N ASN A 447 2.86 -65.86 -27.27
CA ASN A 447 3.95 -66.44 -28.01
C ASN A 447 5.21 -66.69 -27.14
N GLN A 448 5.47 -65.84 -26.16
CA GLN A 448 6.56 -66.09 -25.17
C GLN A 448 6.23 -67.29 -24.27
N ARG A 449 4.99 -67.41 -23.81
CA ARG A 449 4.56 -68.56 -22.98
C ARG A 449 4.57 -69.88 -23.75
N LEU A 450 4.21 -69.88 -25.04
CA LEU A 450 4.26 -71.05 -25.91
C LEU A 450 5.72 -71.44 -26.27
N GLY A 451 6.60 -70.45 -26.39
CA GLY A 451 8.04 -70.69 -26.59
C GLY A 451 8.77 -71.28 -25.36
N GLU A 452 8.30 -70.95 -24.14
CA GLU A 452 8.83 -71.53 -22.92
C GLU A 452 8.28 -72.94 -22.63
N ALA A 453 7.07 -73.26 -23.08
CA ALA A 453 6.45 -74.60 -22.91
C ALA A 453 7.01 -75.65 -23.88
N SER A 454 7.79 -75.27 -24.93
CA SER A 454 8.36 -76.16 -25.93
C SER A 454 9.84 -76.51 -25.68
N LYS A 455 10.44 -76.14 -24.57
CA LYS A 455 11.79 -76.63 -24.20
C LYS A 455 11.70 -78.02 -23.57
N PRO A 456 12.36 -79.05 -24.14
CA PRO A 456 12.36 -80.36 -23.55
C PRO A 456 13.08 -80.36 -22.21
N SER A 457 12.48 -80.98 -21.20
CA SER A 457 13.10 -81.24 -19.89
C SER A 457 14.33 -82.16 -20.09
N GLN A 458 15.52 -81.63 -19.97
CA GLN A 458 16.68 -82.47 -19.66
C GLN A 458 16.58 -82.91 -18.18
N LYS A 459 16.04 -84.11 -18.01
CA LYS A 459 16.29 -84.92 -16.83
C LYS A 459 17.24 -86.00 -17.22
N GLU A 460 18.25 -86.15 -16.34
CA GLU A 460 19.06 -87.36 -16.10
C GLU A 460 20.19 -87.67 -17.07
N ALA A 461 21.43 -87.47 -16.61
CA ALA A 461 22.33 -88.57 -16.33
C ALA A 461 23.58 -88.08 -15.59
N GLU A 462 23.81 -88.70 -14.42
CA GLU A 462 25.01 -88.85 -13.59
C GLU A 462 25.45 -87.66 -12.73
#